data_c48b1cbd79bb52bf8e3dcaa49ce3a377
#
_entry.id   c48b1cbd79bb52bf8e3dcaa49ce3a377
#
_cell.length_a   1.000
_cell.length_b   1.000
_cell.length_c   1.000
_cell.angle_alpha   90.00
_cell.angle_beta   90.00
_cell.angle_gamma   90.00
#
_symmetry.space_group_name_H-M   'P 1'
#
loop_
_entity.id
_entity.type
_entity.pdbx_description
1 polymer ?
#
loop_
_entity_poly.entity_id
_entity_poly.type
_entity_poly.pdbx_seq_one_letter_code
_entity_poly.pdbx_strand_id
1 'polypeptide(L)'
;MKIGEKARLQIVLEEDTETLDEVVVVGYGTQTKKSLTGAISDVKSDALTRSVSTTTAGALSGKIAGVSTRAVDARPGRGINLEIRNMGSPLFVIDGIPYGGMNSRDWLQASDVSGSDVFNALNIEDIESITVLKDASAAIYGLRASNGVVLVTTKKGKKNDKVSINVNGYYGWQNLTRFPKLANAGQYVRGLAEAAQNRGEDPSKLYSPEELAKWEAGTEPGYKSYDYYDMVMRKNVPQYHICLLYTSPSPRDLSTS
;
A
#
# COMPACT_ATOMS: atom_id res chain seq x y z
N MET A 1 -13.42 -41.85 26.15
CA MET A 1 -13.20 -41.51 27.55
C MET A 1 -14.28 -42.22 28.36
N LYS A 2 -13.92 -43.23 29.19
CA LYS A 2 -14.91 -43.96 30.02
C LYS A 2 -15.13 -43.13 31.28
N ILE A 3 -16.33 -42.68 31.50
CA ILE A 3 -16.74 -41.97 32.70
C ILE A 3 -16.93 -43.05 33.79
N GLY A 4 -16.00 -43.12 34.74
CA GLY A 4 -16.15 -43.99 35.91
C GLY A 4 -17.14 -43.39 36.92
N GLU A 5 -17.63 -44.19 37.81
CA GLU A 5 -18.74 -44.00 38.79
C GLU A 5 -18.66 -42.77 39.74
N LYS A 6 -18.04 -41.67 39.35
CA LYS A 6 -18.01 -40.44 40.19
C LYS A 6 -19.13 -39.49 39.77
N ALA A 7 -20.12 -39.35 40.62
CA ALA A 7 -21.29 -38.48 40.42
C ALA A 7 -21.00 -36.97 40.39
N ARG A 8 -19.76 -36.54 40.64
CA ARG A 8 -19.30 -35.14 40.55
C ARG A 8 -17.91 -35.11 39.98
N LEU A 9 -17.74 -34.41 38.87
CA LEU A 9 -16.46 -34.08 38.26
C LEU A 9 -16.11 -32.65 38.70
N GLN A 10 -15.04 -32.49 39.47
CA GLN A 10 -14.50 -31.18 39.84
C GLN A 10 -13.39 -30.86 38.84
N ILE A 11 -13.70 -29.98 37.87
CA ILE A 11 -12.73 -29.48 36.88
C ILE A 11 -12.17 -28.20 37.46
N VAL A 12 -10.92 -28.22 37.86
CA VAL A 12 -10.15 -27.02 38.20
C VAL A 12 -9.55 -26.53 36.89
N LEU A 13 -9.99 -25.39 36.42
CA LEU A 13 -9.36 -24.68 35.31
C LEU A 13 -8.19 -23.92 35.91
N GLU A 14 -6.97 -24.31 35.56
CA GLU A 14 -5.79 -23.46 35.78
C GLU A 14 -5.84 -22.34 34.72
N GLU A 15 -5.69 -21.10 35.17
CA GLU A 15 -5.50 -19.98 34.26
C GLU A 15 -4.18 -20.22 33.49
N ASP A 16 -4.28 -20.29 32.18
CA ASP A 16 -3.12 -20.27 31.31
C ASP A 16 -2.50 -18.86 31.35
N THR A 17 -1.55 -18.69 32.26
CA THR A 17 -0.85 -17.41 32.47
C THR A 17 0.31 -17.19 31.49
N GLU A 18 0.46 -18.03 30.48
CA GLU A 18 1.37 -17.71 29.38
C GLU A 18 0.83 -16.53 28.53
N THR A 19 0.74 -15.37 29.16
CA THR A 19 0.65 -14.11 28.38
C THR A 19 2.00 -13.91 27.71
N LEU A 20 2.10 -14.30 26.45
CA LEU A 20 3.18 -13.85 25.58
C LEU A 20 3.18 -12.33 25.62
N ASP A 21 4.13 -11.74 26.33
CA ASP A 21 4.32 -10.29 26.34
C ASP A 21 4.69 -9.85 24.92
N GLU A 22 3.69 -9.37 24.20
CA GLU A 22 3.86 -8.89 22.82
C GLU A 22 4.76 -7.66 22.86
N VAL A 23 5.96 -7.81 22.32
CA VAL A 23 6.98 -6.76 22.25
C VAL A 23 6.81 -5.98 20.95
N VAL A 24 6.70 -4.67 21.05
CA VAL A 24 6.58 -3.77 19.91
C VAL A 24 7.83 -2.91 19.80
N VAL A 25 8.33 -2.72 18.60
CA VAL A 25 9.46 -1.83 18.32
C VAL A 25 8.99 -0.38 18.44
N VAL A 26 9.63 0.37 19.33
CA VAL A 26 9.30 1.77 19.61
C VAL A 26 10.56 2.62 19.43
N GLY A 27 10.66 3.30 18.31
CA GLY A 27 11.80 4.16 18.05
C GLY A 27 13.12 3.39 18.05
N TYR A 28 13.99 3.71 18.99
CA TYR A 28 15.32 3.09 19.12
C TYR A 28 15.35 1.91 20.10
N GLY A 29 14.18 1.40 20.52
CA GLY A 29 14.08 0.30 21.48
C GLY A 29 12.84 -0.55 21.30
N THR A 30 12.72 -1.57 22.13
CA THR A 30 11.55 -2.45 22.20
C THR A 30 10.85 -2.26 23.54
N GLN A 31 9.52 -2.16 23.52
CA GLN A 31 8.69 -2.09 24.73
C GLN A 31 7.55 -3.09 24.65
N THR A 32 7.09 -3.53 25.83
CA THR A 32 5.90 -4.39 25.88
C THR A 32 4.65 -3.59 25.52
N LYS A 33 3.75 -4.18 24.76
CA LYS A 33 2.50 -3.52 24.30
C LYS A 33 1.68 -2.94 25.44
N LYS A 34 1.73 -3.57 26.60
CA LYS A 34 1.03 -3.13 27.83
C LYS A 34 1.59 -1.81 28.42
N SER A 35 2.86 -1.49 28.16
CA SER A 35 3.53 -0.28 28.67
C SER A 35 3.42 0.92 27.74
N LEU A 36 2.82 0.75 26.54
CA LEU A 36 2.70 1.79 25.56
C LEU A 36 1.53 2.72 25.89
N THR A 37 1.84 3.95 26.26
CA THR A 37 0.85 5.03 26.47
C THR A 37 0.55 5.84 25.22
N GLY A 38 1.32 5.64 24.15
CA GLY A 38 1.18 6.37 22.87
C GLY A 38 0.20 5.69 21.91
N ALA A 39 -0.27 6.44 20.90
CA ALA A 39 -1.11 5.94 19.82
C ALA A 39 -0.27 5.12 18.82
N ILE A 40 0.07 3.89 19.20
CA ILE A 40 0.89 2.97 18.41
C ILE A 40 0.00 1.83 17.89
N SER A 41 0.21 1.46 16.64
CA SER A 41 -0.49 0.33 16.03
C SER A 41 0.53 -0.56 15.33
N ASP A 42 0.43 -1.86 15.55
CA ASP A 42 1.33 -2.87 15.01
C ASP A 42 0.59 -3.88 14.14
N VAL A 43 1.22 -4.31 13.05
CA VAL A 43 0.73 -5.36 12.15
C VAL A 43 1.86 -6.33 11.87
N LYS A 44 1.63 -7.61 12.18
CA LYS A 44 2.58 -8.70 11.93
C LYS A 44 2.50 -9.24 10.51
N SER A 45 3.55 -9.91 10.08
CA SER A 45 3.70 -10.54 8.77
C SER A 45 2.47 -11.35 8.35
N ASP A 46 1.93 -12.20 9.22
CA ASP A 46 0.80 -13.08 8.92
C ASP A 46 -0.46 -12.31 8.49
N ALA A 47 -0.66 -11.11 9.04
CA ALA A 47 -1.77 -10.28 8.65
C ALA A 47 -1.53 -9.61 7.28
N LEU A 48 -0.28 -9.30 6.93
CA LEU A 48 0.09 -8.68 5.67
C LEU A 48 -0.03 -9.67 4.51
N THR A 49 0.46 -10.89 4.68
CA THR A 49 0.50 -11.92 3.63
C THR A 49 -0.88 -12.50 3.28
N ARG A 50 -1.90 -12.32 4.14
CA ARG A 50 -3.28 -12.76 3.84
C ARG A 50 -3.95 -12.00 2.70
N SER A 51 -3.47 -10.83 2.34
CA SER A 51 -4.03 -10.06 1.23
C SER A 51 -3.11 -10.11 0.02
N VAL A 52 -3.66 -10.52 -1.12
CA VAL A 52 -2.93 -10.47 -2.39
C VAL A 52 -2.83 -9.01 -2.81
N SER A 53 -1.66 -8.42 -2.63
CA SER A 53 -1.36 -7.06 -3.03
C SER A 53 -0.01 -7.00 -3.70
N THR A 54 0.11 -6.17 -4.73
CA THR A 54 1.37 -5.94 -5.45
C THR A 54 2.29 -4.96 -4.73
N THR A 55 1.79 -4.24 -3.71
CA THR A 55 2.55 -3.22 -2.99
C THR A 55 2.35 -3.38 -1.48
N THR A 56 3.37 -3.04 -0.72
CA THR A 56 3.32 -3.11 0.75
C THR A 56 2.27 -2.17 1.35
N ALA A 57 2.12 -0.97 0.79
CA ALA A 57 1.06 -0.05 1.21
C ALA A 57 -0.35 -0.61 0.94
N GLY A 58 -0.53 -1.30 -0.20
CA GLY A 58 -1.78 -1.98 -0.52
C GLY A 58 -2.11 -3.11 0.44
N ALA A 59 -1.11 -3.89 0.85
CA ALA A 59 -1.28 -4.95 1.84
C ALA A 59 -1.67 -4.41 3.23
N LEU A 60 -1.26 -3.18 3.54
CA LEU A 60 -1.58 -2.51 4.81
C LEU A 60 -2.97 -1.86 4.82
N SER A 61 -3.59 -1.71 3.66
CA SER A 61 -4.89 -1.04 3.51
C SER A 61 -5.97 -1.66 4.40
N GLY A 62 -6.64 -0.82 5.19
CA GLY A 62 -7.74 -1.24 6.07
C GLY A 62 -7.32 -2.03 7.31
N LYS A 63 -6.03 -2.28 7.54
CA LYS A 63 -5.55 -3.09 8.68
C LYS A 63 -5.20 -2.25 9.91
N ILE A 64 -4.95 -0.97 9.73
CA ILE A 64 -4.59 -0.06 10.81
C ILE A 64 -5.58 1.10 10.87
N ALA A 65 -6.21 1.30 12.02
CA ALA A 65 -7.09 2.44 12.24
C ALA A 65 -6.30 3.76 12.14
N GLY A 66 -6.87 4.75 11.41
CA GLY A 66 -6.24 6.05 11.19
C GLY A 66 -5.11 6.05 10.16
N VAL A 67 -4.91 4.94 9.44
CA VAL A 67 -4.04 4.88 8.27
C VAL A 67 -4.92 4.74 7.04
N SER A 68 -4.78 5.67 6.11
CA SER A 68 -5.45 5.65 4.81
C SER A 68 -4.44 5.36 3.71
N THR A 69 -4.89 4.63 2.72
CA THR A 69 -4.11 4.32 1.52
C THR A 69 -4.81 4.90 0.32
N ARG A 70 -4.09 5.66 -0.48
CA ARG A 70 -4.62 6.33 -1.66
C ARG A 70 -3.84 5.90 -2.89
N ALA A 71 -4.50 5.17 -3.79
CA ALA A 71 -3.97 4.91 -5.10
C ALA A 71 -4.08 6.17 -5.95
N VAL A 72 -2.97 6.63 -6.52
CA VAL A 72 -2.94 7.79 -7.42
C VAL A 72 -3.58 7.41 -8.76
N ASP A 73 -3.31 6.21 -9.22
CA ASP A 73 -3.94 5.61 -10.38
C ASP A 73 -4.16 4.10 -10.17
N ALA A 74 -5.04 3.51 -10.99
CA ALA A 74 -5.41 2.11 -10.88
C ALA A 74 -4.52 1.17 -11.72
N ARG A 75 -3.37 1.64 -12.22
CA ARG A 75 -2.47 0.81 -13.01
C ARG A 75 -1.78 -0.23 -12.14
N PRO A 76 -1.67 -1.47 -12.62
CA PRO A 76 -0.95 -2.52 -11.90
C PRO A 76 0.50 -2.12 -11.59
N GLY A 77 0.97 -2.41 -10.38
CA GLY A 77 2.34 -2.15 -9.96
C GLY A 77 2.66 -0.68 -9.64
N ARG A 78 1.69 0.22 -9.71
CA ARG A 78 1.88 1.61 -9.25
C ARG A 78 1.88 1.68 -7.73
N GLY A 79 2.75 2.53 -7.20
CA GLY A 79 2.84 2.80 -5.78
C GLY A 79 1.52 3.37 -5.23
N ILE A 80 1.21 3.00 -4.01
CA ILE A 80 0.07 3.50 -3.26
C ILE A 80 0.61 4.44 -2.19
N ASN A 81 0.07 5.65 -2.12
CA ASN A 81 0.42 6.59 -1.07
C ASN A 81 -0.24 6.16 0.23
N LEU A 82 0.55 6.20 1.30
CA LEU A 82 0.09 5.94 2.66
C LEU A 82 0.07 7.26 3.42
N GLU A 83 -1.03 7.52 4.09
CA GLU A 83 -1.22 8.72 4.91
C GLU A 83 -1.69 8.33 6.30
N ILE A 84 -1.16 8.99 7.31
CA ILE A 84 -1.61 8.84 8.70
C ILE A 84 -2.51 10.02 9.02
N ARG A 85 -3.79 9.73 9.37
CA ARG A 85 -4.82 10.75 9.69
C ARG A 85 -4.98 11.83 8.62
N ASN A 86 -4.73 11.50 7.35
CA ASN A 86 -4.77 12.41 6.21
C ASN A 86 -3.85 13.64 6.34
N MET A 87 -2.75 13.51 7.09
CA MET A 87 -1.78 14.59 7.30
C MET A 87 -0.67 14.61 6.24
N GLY A 88 -0.75 13.76 5.24
CA GLY A 88 0.25 13.62 4.17
C GLY A 88 1.19 12.42 4.40
N SER A 89 2.27 12.37 3.61
CA SER A 89 3.20 11.24 3.63
C SER A 89 3.95 11.17 4.97
N PRO A 90 3.96 10.01 5.64
CA PRO A 90 4.73 9.80 6.87
C PRO A 90 6.21 9.62 6.58
N LEU A 91 7.02 9.65 7.63
CA LEU A 91 8.40 9.21 7.59
C LEU A 91 8.44 7.67 7.61
N PHE A 92 9.15 7.07 6.67
CA PHE A 92 9.39 5.63 6.66
C PHE A 92 10.75 5.33 7.29
N VAL A 93 10.79 4.39 8.21
CA VAL A 93 12.02 3.93 8.86
C VAL A 93 12.09 2.42 8.68
N ILE A 94 13.06 1.97 7.90
CA ILE A 94 13.25 0.55 7.57
C ILE A 94 14.52 0.07 8.26
N ASP A 95 14.37 -0.90 9.16
CA ASP A 95 15.46 -1.43 10.00
C ASP A 95 16.31 -0.34 10.67
N GLY A 96 15.66 0.73 11.13
CA GLY A 96 16.29 1.86 11.79
C GLY A 96 16.83 2.96 10.87
N ILE A 97 16.79 2.76 9.55
CA ILE A 97 17.24 3.76 8.57
C ILE A 97 16.04 4.60 8.10
N PRO A 98 16.04 5.93 8.29
CA PRO A 98 14.95 6.79 7.87
C PRO A 98 15.01 7.10 6.36
N TYR A 99 13.88 6.92 5.67
CA TYR A 99 13.67 7.23 4.26
C TYR A 99 12.54 8.24 4.10
N GLY A 100 12.76 9.30 3.34
CA GLY A 100 11.77 10.36 3.14
C GLY A 100 11.67 11.29 4.35
N GLY A 101 10.55 11.95 4.46
CA GLY A 101 10.28 13.02 5.41
C GLY A 101 10.13 14.33 4.67
N MET A 102 9.38 15.22 5.28
CA MET A 102 8.91 16.52 4.83
C MET A 102 9.59 17.06 3.58
N ASN A 103 8.84 17.02 2.47
CA ASN A 103 9.16 17.72 1.22
C ASN A 103 10.63 17.67 0.78
N SER A 104 11.04 16.57 0.19
CA SER A 104 12.27 16.58 -0.63
C SER A 104 12.01 17.37 -1.92
N ARG A 105 11.72 18.67 -1.76
CA ARG A 105 12.02 19.70 -2.75
C ARG A 105 13.48 20.10 -2.67
N ASP A 106 14.32 19.21 -2.22
CA ASP A 106 15.76 19.35 -2.33
C ASP A 106 16.14 18.98 -3.77
N TRP A 107 15.89 19.94 -4.64
CA TRP A 107 16.25 19.94 -6.06
C TRP A 107 17.79 19.77 -6.30
N LEU A 108 18.56 19.64 -5.23
CA LEU A 108 20.00 19.44 -5.24
C LEU A 108 20.42 17.97 -5.08
N GLN A 109 19.49 17.04 -4.76
CA GLN A 109 19.83 15.62 -4.72
C GLN A 109 19.16 14.86 -5.85
N ALA A 110 19.97 14.43 -6.81
CA ALA A 110 19.60 13.74 -8.03
C ALA A 110 19.04 12.30 -7.83
N SER A 111 18.56 11.95 -6.65
CA SER A 111 17.92 10.68 -6.37
C SER A 111 16.54 10.93 -5.76
N ASP A 112 15.58 11.18 -6.63
CA ASP A 112 14.15 11.38 -6.32
C ASP A 112 13.43 10.10 -5.86
N VAL A 113 14.06 9.26 -5.07
CA VAL A 113 13.39 8.08 -4.51
C VAL A 113 12.67 8.50 -3.23
N SER A 114 11.37 8.65 -3.32
CA SER A 114 10.57 8.98 -2.14
C SER A 114 10.55 7.82 -1.13
N GLY A 115 10.42 8.12 0.17
CA GLY A 115 10.29 7.07 1.18
C GLY A 115 9.10 6.13 0.91
N SER A 116 8.04 6.63 0.28
CA SER A 116 6.89 5.80 -0.13
C SER A 116 7.23 4.85 -1.27
N ASP A 117 8.13 5.23 -2.19
CA ASP A 117 8.56 4.33 -3.26
C ASP A 117 9.41 3.20 -2.71
N VAL A 118 10.35 3.51 -1.80
CA VAL A 118 11.14 2.48 -1.12
C VAL A 118 10.25 1.54 -0.35
N PHE A 119 9.26 2.06 0.40
CA PHE A 119 8.30 1.26 1.15
C PHE A 119 7.44 0.35 0.24
N ASN A 120 6.96 0.88 -0.88
CA ASN A 120 6.17 0.11 -1.84
C ASN A 120 7.00 -0.96 -2.58
N ALA A 121 8.31 -0.75 -2.72
CA ALA A 121 9.23 -1.70 -3.35
C ALA A 121 9.63 -2.86 -2.44
N LEU A 122 9.37 -2.76 -1.11
CA LEU A 122 9.66 -3.85 -0.19
C LEU A 122 8.80 -5.07 -0.51
N ASN A 123 9.42 -6.24 -0.46
CA ASN A 123 8.67 -7.48 -0.53
C ASN A 123 7.94 -7.73 0.80
N ILE A 124 6.62 -7.95 0.71
CA ILE A 124 5.76 -8.19 1.88
C ILE A 124 6.24 -9.40 2.69
N GLU A 125 6.77 -10.41 2.02
CA GLU A 125 7.26 -11.65 2.64
C GLU A 125 8.52 -11.43 3.50
N ASP A 126 9.31 -10.39 3.20
CA ASP A 126 10.53 -10.07 3.95
C ASP A 126 10.22 -9.26 5.23
N ILE A 127 9.00 -8.79 5.39
CA ILE A 127 8.58 -7.98 6.52
C ILE A 127 8.22 -8.88 7.71
N GLU A 128 8.79 -8.61 8.87
CA GLU A 128 8.42 -9.24 10.15
C GLU A 128 7.24 -8.49 10.79
N SER A 129 7.33 -7.15 10.86
CA SER A 129 6.28 -6.31 11.42
C SER A 129 6.32 -4.89 10.85
N ILE A 130 5.16 -4.24 10.87
CA ILE A 130 5.02 -2.81 10.58
C ILE A 130 4.37 -2.15 11.79
N THR A 131 5.07 -1.20 12.37
CA THR A 131 4.59 -0.40 13.50
C THR A 131 4.34 1.03 13.04
N VAL A 132 3.15 1.56 13.30
CA VAL A 132 2.79 2.94 12.96
C VAL A 132 2.73 3.78 14.23
N LEU A 133 3.62 4.77 14.29
CA LEU A 133 3.67 5.77 15.37
C LEU A 133 2.84 6.98 14.94
N LYS A 134 1.87 7.32 15.76
CA LYS A 134 0.96 8.44 15.56
C LYS A 134 1.20 9.49 16.64
N ASP A 135 0.99 10.74 16.29
CA ASP A 135 1.03 11.87 17.25
C ASP A 135 2.37 11.97 18.01
N ALA A 136 2.29 12.18 19.33
CA ALA A 136 3.45 12.37 20.19
C ALA A 136 4.48 11.24 20.15
N SER A 137 4.06 10.00 19.86
CA SER A 137 5.00 8.87 19.75
C SER A 137 5.95 8.98 18.56
N ALA A 138 5.59 9.76 17.53
CA ALA A 138 6.44 10.04 16.39
C ALA A 138 7.50 11.13 16.68
N ALA A 139 7.33 11.92 17.73
CA ALA A 139 8.20 13.07 18.05
C ALA A 139 9.69 12.71 18.28
N ILE A 140 9.98 11.46 18.65
CA ILE A 140 11.34 10.94 18.82
C ILE A 140 12.17 11.03 17.53
N TYR A 141 11.49 11.05 16.35
CA TYR A 141 12.13 11.20 15.04
C TYR A 141 12.24 12.66 14.58
N GLY A 142 11.84 13.61 15.46
CA GLY A 142 11.94 15.05 15.25
C GLY A 142 10.93 15.59 14.23
N LEU A 143 11.20 16.77 13.69
CA LEU A 143 10.29 17.51 12.82
C LEU A 143 9.92 16.77 11.53
N ARG A 144 10.81 15.93 11.03
CA ARG A 144 10.59 15.11 9.83
C ARG A 144 9.45 14.10 9.98
N ALA A 145 9.06 13.80 11.22
CA ALA A 145 8.02 12.86 11.59
C ALA A 145 6.68 13.53 11.95
N SER A 146 6.48 14.80 11.60
CA SER A 146 5.25 15.56 11.91
C SER A 146 3.98 14.88 11.40
N ASN A 147 4.05 14.15 10.29
CA ASN A 147 2.94 13.41 9.70
C ASN A 147 2.85 11.95 10.22
N GLY A 148 3.62 11.61 11.26
CA GLY A 148 3.73 10.24 11.79
C GLY A 148 4.90 9.47 11.19
N VAL A 149 5.12 8.27 11.73
CA VAL A 149 6.23 7.38 11.34
C VAL A 149 5.71 5.98 11.09
N VAL A 150 6.21 5.36 10.02
CA VAL A 150 6.00 3.95 9.71
C VAL A 150 7.33 3.23 9.91
N LEU A 151 7.42 2.42 10.98
CA LEU A 151 8.56 1.58 11.25
C LEU A 151 8.37 0.23 10.60
N VAL A 152 9.31 -0.19 9.79
CA VAL A 152 9.32 -1.50 9.15
C VAL A 152 10.49 -2.29 9.72
N THR A 153 10.19 -3.47 10.25
CA THR A 153 11.21 -4.44 10.69
C THR A 153 11.19 -5.59 9.72
N THR A 154 12.36 -5.90 9.15
CA THR A 154 12.51 -7.04 8.23
C THR A 154 12.87 -8.31 9.00
N LYS A 155 12.53 -9.46 8.41
CA LYS A 155 12.88 -10.77 8.95
C LYS A 155 14.39 -10.97 8.96
N LYS A 156 14.93 -11.33 10.12
CA LYS A 156 16.36 -11.61 10.32
C LYS A 156 16.56 -13.03 10.83
N GLY A 157 17.65 -13.65 10.44
CA GLY A 157 18.07 -14.92 11.04
C GLY A 157 18.43 -14.71 12.51
N LYS A 158 17.96 -15.59 13.40
CA LYS A 158 18.27 -15.54 14.82
C LYS A 158 19.41 -16.50 15.15
N LYS A 159 20.28 -16.11 16.09
CA LYS A 159 21.33 -16.99 16.61
C LYS A 159 20.67 -18.25 17.17
N ASN A 160 21.16 -19.41 16.78
CA ASN A 160 20.64 -20.75 17.15
C ASN A 160 19.31 -21.17 16.50
N ASP A 161 18.71 -20.38 15.61
CA ASP A 161 17.55 -20.84 14.86
C ASP A 161 17.98 -21.80 13.74
N LYS A 162 17.10 -22.77 13.47
CA LYS A 162 17.25 -23.64 12.30
C LYS A 162 17.05 -22.81 11.04
N VAL A 163 17.76 -23.18 9.98
CA VAL A 163 17.53 -22.62 8.65
C VAL A 163 16.04 -22.73 8.31
N SER A 164 15.43 -21.61 7.94
CA SER A 164 14.04 -21.56 7.49
C SER A 164 13.99 -21.24 6.02
N ILE A 165 13.25 -22.06 5.26
CA ILE A 165 12.99 -21.88 3.84
C ILE A 165 11.49 -21.73 3.67
N ASN A 166 11.05 -20.56 3.21
CA ASN A 166 9.67 -20.29 2.91
C ASN A 166 9.50 -20.08 1.41
N VAL A 167 8.57 -20.79 0.80
CA VAL A 167 8.22 -20.67 -0.61
C VAL A 167 6.78 -20.25 -0.71
N ASN A 168 6.54 -19.08 -1.29
CA ASN A 168 5.22 -18.57 -1.55
C ASN A 168 5.05 -18.25 -3.03
N GLY A 169 3.87 -18.53 -3.56
CA GLY A 169 3.57 -18.19 -4.94
C GLY A 169 2.08 -18.02 -5.17
N TYR A 170 1.72 -17.07 -6.03
CA TYR A 170 0.36 -16.94 -6.52
C TYR A 170 0.33 -16.66 -8.02
N TYR A 171 -0.74 -17.05 -8.63
CA TYR A 171 -1.07 -16.75 -10.01
C TYR A 171 -2.51 -16.22 -10.08
N GLY A 172 -2.71 -15.15 -10.83
CA GLY A 172 -4.02 -14.52 -10.95
C GLY A 172 -4.15 -13.68 -12.20
N TRP A 173 -5.36 -13.14 -12.41
CA TRP A 173 -5.64 -12.19 -13.49
C TRP A 173 -6.13 -10.88 -12.91
N GLN A 174 -5.61 -9.79 -13.43
CA GLN A 174 -5.99 -8.45 -13.03
C GLN A 174 -6.80 -7.78 -14.12
N ASN A 175 -7.94 -7.22 -13.73
CA ASN A 175 -8.82 -6.46 -14.59
C ASN A 175 -9.18 -5.13 -13.93
N LEU A 176 -9.45 -4.13 -14.75
CA LEU A 176 -10.06 -2.90 -14.26
C LEU A 176 -11.51 -3.19 -13.88
N THR A 177 -11.86 -2.88 -12.64
CA THR A 177 -13.21 -3.08 -12.11
C THR A 177 -14.21 -2.15 -12.80
N ARG A 178 -13.79 -0.92 -13.10
CA ARG A 178 -14.59 0.09 -13.77
C ARG A 178 -13.69 1.08 -14.49
N PHE A 179 -14.02 1.37 -15.72
CA PHE A 179 -13.40 2.46 -16.48
C PHE A 179 -14.48 3.51 -16.82
N PRO A 180 -14.18 4.82 -16.68
CA PRO A 180 -15.11 5.86 -17.09
C PRO A 180 -15.43 5.72 -18.58
N LYS A 181 -16.70 5.81 -18.93
CA LYS A 181 -17.08 5.94 -20.34
C LYS A 181 -16.71 7.34 -20.81
N LEU A 182 -15.77 7.40 -21.71
CA LEU A 182 -15.37 8.67 -22.34
C LEU A 182 -16.39 9.04 -23.42
N ALA A 183 -16.56 10.35 -23.60
CA ALA A 183 -17.33 10.86 -24.73
C ALA A 183 -16.62 10.49 -26.04
N ASN A 184 -17.38 10.10 -27.06
CA ASN A 184 -16.84 9.98 -28.40
C ASN A 184 -16.53 11.37 -28.98
N ALA A 185 -15.82 11.43 -30.12
CA ALA A 185 -15.41 12.69 -30.71
C ALA A 185 -16.59 13.62 -31.02
N GLY A 186 -17.70 13.08 -31.55
CA GLY A 186 -18.92 13.85 -31.84
C GLY A 186 -19.56 14.42 -30.57
N GLN A 187 -19.67 13.62 -29.50
CA GLN A 187 -20.19 14.08 -28.22
C GLN A 187 -19.30 15.18 -27.59
N TYR A 188 -17.99 15.04 -27.73
CA TYR A 188 -17.02 16.00 -27.20
C TYR A 188 -17.17 17.37 -27.94
N VAL A 189 -17.17 17.34 -29.27
CA VAL A 189 -17.29 18.56 -30.08
C VAL A 189 -18.64 19.24 -29.85
N ARG A 190 -19.73 18.46 -29.74
CA ARG A 190 -21.06 19.00 -29.38
C ARG A 190 -21.04 19.66 -28.00
N GLY A 191 -20.42 19.03 -27.00
CA GLY A 191 -20.29 19.62 -25.66
C GLY A 191 -19.49 20.93 -25.66
N LEU A 192 -18.46 21.06 -26.52
CA LEU A 192 -17.74 22.32 -26.71
C LEU A 192 -18.63 23.41 -27.33
N ALA A 193 -19.44 23.06 -28.35
CA ALA A 193 -20.37 24.00 -28.98
C ALA A 193 -21.44 24.47 -27.99
N GLU A 194 -22.02 23.56 -27.18
CA GLU A 194 -22.97 23.91 -26.13
C GLU A 194 -22.34 24.79 -25.04
N ALA A 195 -21.09 24.50 -24.67
CA ALA A 195 -20.35 25.31 -23.68
C ALA A 195 -20.07 26.73 -24.21
N ALA A 196 -19.79 26.91 -25.49
CA ALA A 196 -19.65 28.23 -26.12
C ALA A 196 -20.98 28.99 -26.10
N GLN A 197 -22.07 28.31 -26.45
CA GLN A 197 -23.40 28.92 -26.43
C GLN A 197 -23.78 29.38 -25.01
N ASN A 198 -23.48 28.56 -23.97
CA ASN A 198 -23.74 28.91 -22.58
C ASN A 198 -22.90 30.09 -22.07
N ARG A 199 -21.76 30.37 -22.70
CA ARG A 199 -20.94 31.57 -22.45
C ARG A 199 -21.41 32.79 -23.23
N GLY A 200 -22.43 32.66 -24.07
CA GLY A 200 -22.92 33.74 -24.95
C GLY A 200 -22.04 33.94 -26.23
N GLU A 201 -21.19 32.98 -26.53
CA GLU A 201 -20.38 32.95 -27.73
C GLU A 201 -21.17 32.28 -28.87
N ASP A 202 -20.87 32.66 -30.11
CA ASP A 202 -21.46 32.00 -31.28
C ASP A 202 -20.77 30.65 -31.52
N PRO A 203 -21.45 29.50 -31.35
CA PRO A 203 -20.84 28.19 -31.54
C PRO A 203 -20.37 27.94 -32.98
N SER A 204 -20.96 28.61 -33.96
CA SER A 204 -20.57 28.49 -35.39
C SER A 204 -19.14 28.97 -35.66
N LYS A 205 -18.58 29.81 -34.77
CA LYS A 205 -17.19 30.26 -34.87
C LYS A 205 -16.19 29.18 -34.49
N LEU A 206 -16.61 28.20 -33.67
CA LEU A 206 -15.78 27.06 -33.27
C LEU A 206 -15.94 25.92 -34.26
N TYR A 207 -17.17 25.54 -34.56
CA TYR A 207 -17.51 24.46 -35.48
C TYR A 207 -18.74 24.87 -36.31
N SER A 208 -18.64 24.78 -37.62
CA SER A 208 -19.80 24.96 -38.46
C SER A 208 -20.83 23.84 -38.25
N PRO A 209 -22.13 24.08 -38.54
CA PRO A 209 -23.14 23.03 -38.44
C PRO A 209 -22.84 21.80 -39.30
N GLU A 210 -22.18 22.00 -40.43
CA GLU A 210 -21.75 20.92 -41.31
C GLU A 210 -20.61 20.09 -40.71
N GLU A 211 -19.64 20.75 -40.09
CA GLU A 211 -18.56 20.06 -39.37
C GLU A 211 -19.08 19.28 -38.16
N LEU A 212 -20.01 19.84 -37.39
CA LEU A 212 -20.68 19.15 -36.30
C LEU A 212 -21.34 17.86 -36.76
N ALA A 213 -22.07 17.92 -37.89
CA ALA A 213 -22.71 16.73 -38.46
C ALA A 213 -21.69 15.67 -38.90
N LYS A 214 -20.52 16.08 -39.45
CA LYS A 214 -19.43 15.14 -39.77
C LYS A 214 -18.81 14.48 -38.57
N TRP A 215 -18.58 15.22 -37.46
CA TRP A 215 -18.09 14.68 -36.21
C TRP A 215 -19.09 13.73 -35.58
N GLU A 216 -20.38 14.03 -35.62
CA GLU A 216 -21.44 13.16 -35.13
C GLU A 216 -21.58 11.87 -35.95
N ALA A 217 -21.47 11.98 -37.29
CA ALA A 217 -21.51 10.83 -38.19
C ALA A 217 -20.28 9.92 -38.04
N GLY A 218 -19.09 10.51 -37.79
CA GLY A 218 -17.85 9.77 -37.51
C GLY A 218 -17.39 8.83 -38.65
N THR A 219 -17.86 9.03 -39.88
CA THR A 219 -17.63 8.11 -41.00
C THR A 219 -16.49 8.57 -41.90
N GLU A 220 -16.27 9.88 -42.01
CA GLU A 220 -15.26 10.45 -42.87
C GLU A 220 -13.83 10.35 -42.29
N PRO A 221 -12.79 10.22 -43.14
CA PRO A 221 -11.40 10.29 -42.69
C PRO A 221 -11.12 11.63 -42.00
N GLY A 222 -10.54 11.58 -40.80
CA GLY A 222 -10.27 12.75 -39.95
C GLY A 222 -11.37 13.05 -38.91
N TYR A 223 -12.59 12.56 -39.10
CA TYR A 223 -13.72 12.76 -38.19
C TYR A 223 -14.07 11.49 -37.36
N LYS A 224 -13.26 10.45 -37.48
CA LYS A 224 -13.47 9.17 -36.74
C LYS A 224 -13.10 9.30 -35.29
N SER A 225 -13.95 8.73 -34.44
CA SER A 225 -13.62 8.53 -33.04
C SER A 225 -12.90 7.21 -32.85
N TYR A 226 -11.77 7.24 -32.13
CA TYR A 226 -11.02 6.05 -31.78
C TYR A 226 -11.05 5.85 -30.26
N ASP A 227 -11.39 4.64 -29.83
CA ASP A 227 -11.25 4.26 -28.43
C ASP A 227 -9.83 3.75 -28.18
N TYR A 228 -8.93 4.67 -27.81
CA TYR A 228 -7.54 4.34 -27.49
C TYR A 228 -7.43 3.42 -26.30
N TYR A 229 -8.41 3.43 -25.41
CA TYR A 229 -8.41 2.53 -24.28
C TYR A 229 -8.54 1.07 -24.71
N ASP A 230 -9.55 0.75 -25.53
CA ASP A 230 -9.72 -0.61 -26.06
C ASP A 230 -8.57 -1.04 -26.99
N MET A 231 -7.87 -0.08 -27.63
CA MET A 231 -6.73 -0.37 -28.50
C MET A 231 -5.45 -0.69 -27.70
N VAL A 232 -5.23 -0.06 -26.55
CA VAL A 232 -3.96 -0.11 -25.82
C VAL A 232 -4.06 -1.01 -24.59
N MET A 233 -5.22 -1.05 -23.94
CA MET A 233 -5.38 -1.77 -22.68
C MET A 233 -5.71 -3.24 -22.89
N ARG A 234 -4.91 -4.09 -22.24
CA ARG A 234 -5.17 -5.52 -22.18
C ARG A 234 -6.18 -5.84 -21.08
N LYS A 235 -7.18 -6.63 -21.41
CA LYS A 235 -8.08 -7.29 -20.46
C LYS A 235 -7.43 -8.59 -19.99
N ASN A 236 -7.72 -9.02 -18.76
CA ASN A 236 -7.20 -10.27 -18.17
C ASN A 236 -5.66 -10.33 -18.16
N VAL A 237 -5.02 -9.31 -17.60
CA VAL A 237 -3.56 -9.27 -17.48
C VAL A 237 -3.11 -10.33 -16.48
N PRO A 238 -2.31 -11.34 -16.87
CA PRO A 238 -1.81 -12.32 -15.94
C PRO A 238 -0.85 -11.67 -14.96
N GLN A 239 -1.00 -12.03 -13.70
CA GLN A 239 -0.11 -11.64 -12.63
C GLN A 239 0.37 -12.90 -11.91
N TYR A 240 1.67 -13.01 -11.72
CA TYR A 240 2.26 -14.08 -10.93
C TYR A 240 3.31 -13.51 -10.00
N HIS A 241 3.46 -14.15 -8.86
CA HIS A 241 4.49 -13.85 -7.88
C HIS A 241 5.04 -15.17 -7.36
N ILE A 242 6.35 -15.28 -7.28
CA ILE A 242 7.05 -16.40 -6.68
C ILE A 242 8.10 -15.80 -5.75
N CYS A 243 8.02 -16.11 -4.48
CA CYS A 243 8.98 -15.68 -3.48
C CYS A 243 9.62 -16.91 -2.83
N LEU A 244 10.95 -16.92 -2.79
CA LEU A 244 11.76 -17.85 -2.03
C LEU A 244 12.52 -17.07 -0.97
N LEU A 245 12.09 -17.18 0.27
CA LEU A 245 12.77 -16.56 1.40
C LEU A 245 13.57 -17.60 2.18
N TYR A 246 14.85 -17.36 2.27
CA TYR A 246 15.81 -18.15 3.04
C TYR A 246 16.34 -17.31 4.18
N THR A 247 16.16 -17.76 5.41
CA THR A 247 16.71 -17.11 6.61
C THR A 247 17.67 -18.06 7.31
N SER A 248 18.91 -17.61 7.51
CA SER A 248 19.91 -18.29 8.29
C SER A 248 20.64 -17.32 9.21
N PRO A 249 21.15 -17.75 10.36
CA PRO A 249 22.01 -16.90 11.17
C PRO A 249 23.25 -16.50 10.40
N SER A 250 23.57 -15.21 10.38
CA SER A 250 24.80 -14.72 9.77
C SER A 250 26.01 -15.09 10.62
N PRO A 251 27.17 -15.42 10.03
CA PRO A 251 28.42 -15.58 10.78
C PRO A 251 28.80 -14.36 11.62
N ARG A 252 28.37 -13.15 11.19
CA ARG A 252 28.59 -11.91 11.96
C ARG A 252 27.76 -11.86 13.25
N ASP A 253 26.58 -12.47 13.27
CA ASP A 253 25.74 -12.53 14.46
C ASP A 253 26.30 -13.51 15.51
N LEU A 254 27.24 -14.36 15.11
CA LEU A 254 27.95 -15.29 15.97
C LEU A 254 29.16 -14.66 16.66
N SER A 255 29.66 -13.53 16.18
CA SER A 255 30.90 -12.90 16.66
C SER A 255 30.71 -11.83 17.73
N THR A 256 29.46 -11.48 18.09
CA THR A 256 29.12 -10.47 19.10
C THR A 256 28.59 -11.11 20.39
N SER A 257 29.37 -12.03 20.96
CA SER A 257 29.13 -12.57 22.30
C SER A 257 30.31 -12.25 23.20
#